data_e9c2cf7f8900e27c8139c80c166f9ab5
#
_entry.id   e9c2cf7f8900e27c8139c80c166f9ab5
#
_cell.length_a   1.000
_cell.length_b   1.000
_cell.length_c   1.000
_cell.angle_alpha   90.00
_cell.angle_beta   90.00
_cell.angle_gamma   90.00
#
_symmetry.space_group_name_H-M   'P 1'
#
loop_
_entity.id
_entity.type
_entity.pdbx_description
1 polymer ?
#
loop_
_entity_poly.entity_id
_entity_poly.type
_entity_poly.pdbx_seq_one_letter_code
_entity_poly.pdbx_strand_id
1 'polypeptide(L)'
;MTTPATLLPQESTSQSHLVDLTLSACSVAKDEVTHAIDGLINGSQLALMAVRKCEERLDSMDREMDEELATVITQVTPPQARELLACMKLMLDLERVGDLVASFSERSLIVRNRIDMDDIEQLTRMGCLLENMLSTMVKAFASRNIEQALHVLRTDSEIDRLRNLIVVRHTENAEGLKGPESLHVLAMANSLERAGDHIKNMAEELCHLATGHTIRHLIRAKDKPIEQLFLQWLAKQNTAT
;
A
#
# COMPACT_ATOMS: atom_id res chain seq x y z
N MET A 1 -56.45 4.44 -0.86
CA MET A 1 -55.36 4.68 0.11
C MET A 1 -54.34 3.58 -0.11
N THR A 2 -53.37 3.83 -0.95
CA THR A 2 -52.27 2.93 -1.25
C THR A 2 -51.06 3.40 -0.44
N THR A 3 -50.63 2.60 0.49
CA THR A 3 -49.42 2.78 1.32
C THR A 3 -48.19 2.73 0.39
N PRO A 4 -47.24 3.68 0.48
CA PRO A 4 -46.01 3.57 -0.29
C PRO A 4 -45.13 2.45 0.29
N ALA A 5 -44.71 1.55 -0.58
CA ALA A 5 -43.76 0.50 -0.26
C ALA A 5 -42.45 1.12 0.23
N THR A 6 -42.07 0.73 1.42
CA THR A 6 -40.79 1.06 2.04
C THR A 6 -39.66 0.39 1.22
N LEU A 7 -38.99 1.19 0.38
CA LEU A 7 -37.74 0.81 -0.27
C LEU A 7 -36.61 0.97 0.74
N LEU A 8 -36.20 -0.08 1.38
CA LEU A 8 -34.95 -0.27 2.12
C LEU A 8 -34.70 -1.78 2.22
N PRO A 9 -33.65 -2.36 1.71
CA PRO A 9 -32.26 -2.32 2.16
C PRO A 9 -31.18 -2.63 1.08
N GLN A 10 -31.38 -2.33 -0.21
CA GLN A 10 -30.36 -2.61 -1.24
C GLN A 10 -29.17 -1.63 -1.21
N GLU A 11 -29.37 -0.40 -0.75
CA GLU A 11 -28.35 0.65 -0.76
C GLU A 11 -27.18 0.42 0.20
N SER A 12 -27.44 -0.20 1.36
CA SER A 12 -26.39 -0.53 2.34
C SER A 12 -25.49 -1.69 1.91
N THR A 13 -25.99 -2.56 1.04
CA THR A 13 -25.30 -3.79 0.60
C THR A 13 -24.18 -3.45 -0.40
N SER A 14 -24.43 -2.57 -1.38
CA SER A 14 -23.45 -2.22 -2.43
C SER A 14 -22.30 -1.37 -1.89
N GLN A 15 -22.55 -0.43 -0.97
CA GLN A 15 -21.48 0.30 -0.30
C GLN A 15 -20.58 -0.62 0.52
N SER A 16 -21.19 -1.51 1.32
CA SER A 16 -20.44 -2.50 2.12
C SER A 16 -19.59 -3.40 1.23
N HIS A 17 -20.11 -3.79 0.07
CA HIS A 17 -19.37 -4.59 -0.91
C HIS A 17 -18.08 -3.90 -1.38
N LEU A 18 -18.11 -2.62 -1.75
CA LEU A 18 -16.92 -1.88 -2.19
C LEU A 18 -15.90 -1.68 -1.06
N VAL A 19 -16.34 -1.52 0.18
CA VAL A 19 -15.46 -1.51 1.35
C VAL A 19 -14.79 -2.88 1.54
N ASP A 20 -15.56 -3.97 1.47
CA ASP A 20 -15.05 -5.33 1.60
C ASP A 20 -14.11 -5.70 0.44
N LEU A 21 -14.40 -5.23 -0.78
CA LEU A 21 -13.54 -5.36 -1.95
C LEU A 21 -12.17 -4.71 -1.69
N THR A 22 -12.15 -3.48 -1.15
CA THR A 22 -10.91 -2.77 -0.80
C THR A 22 -10.10 -3.52 0.27
N LEU A 23 -10.75 -4.04 1.32
CA LEU A 23 -10.09 -4.84 2.36
C LEU A 23 -9.52 -6.14 1.78
N SER A 24 -10.25 -6.78 0.88
CA SER A 24 -9.82 -7.99 0.18
C SER A 24 -8.61 -7.70 -0.72
N ALA A 25 -8.61 -6.57 -1.44
CA ALA A 25 -7.48 -6.14 -2.28
C ALA A 25 -6.21 -5.91 -1.45
N CYS A 26 -6.32 -5.29 -0.27
CA CYS A 26 -5.17 -5.17 0.65
C CYS A 26 -4.60 -6.54 1.04
N SER A 27 -5.46 -7.54 1.24
CA SER A 27 -5.02 -8.91 1.57
C SER A 27 -4.34 -9.59 0.39
N VAL A 28 -4.86 -9.40 -0.82
CA VAL A 28 -4.25 -9.92 -2.06
C VAL A 28 -2.88 -9.30 -2.30
N ALA A 29 -2.74 -7.97 -2.17
CA ALA A 29 -1.46 -7.28 -2.30
C ALA A 29 -0.43 -7.78 -1.26
N LYS A 30 -0.86 -8.03 -0.03
CA LYS A 30 0.01 -8.63 1.00
C LYS A 30 0.48 -10.03 0.60
N ASP A 31 -0.43 -10.89 0.14
CA ASP A 31 -0.09 -12.25 -0.28
C ASP A 31 0.87 -12.21 -1.48
N GLU A 32 0.71 -11.23 -2.39
CA GLU A 32 1.62 -11.00 -3.50
C GLU A 32 3.04 -10.69 -3.04
N VAL A 33 3.21 -9.77 -2.06
CA VAL A 33 4.52 -9.47 -1.44
C VAL A 33 5.13 -10.72 -0.84
N THR A 34 4.34 -11.51 -0.08
CA THR A 34 4.79 -12.77 0.52
C THR A 34 5.33 -13.74 -0.55
N HIS A 35 4.59 -13.92 -1.64
CA HIS A 35 5.02 -14.78 -2.75
C HIS A 35 6.25 -14.24 -3.48
N ALA A 36 6.35 -12.92 -3.68
CA ALA A 36 7.51 -12.31 -4.32
C ALA A 36 8.79 -12.52 -3.50
N ILE A 37 8.72 -12.40 -2.18
CA ILE A 37 9.84 -12.66 -1.27
C ILE A 37 10.19 -14.15 -1.21
N ASP A 38 9.20 -15.05 -1.19
CA ASP A 38 9.44 -16.49 -1.31
C ASP A 38 10.15 -16.84 -2.64
N GLY A 39 9.73 -16.20 -3.73
CA GLY A 39 10.39 -16.32 -5.04
C GLY A 39 11.85 -15.87 -5.03
N LEU A 40 12.17 -14.76 -4.35
CA LEU A 40 13.54 -14.27 -4.18
C LEU A 40 14.40 -15.23 -3.37
N ILE A 41 13.93 -15.68 -2.22
CA ILE A 41 14.70 -16.52 -1.28
C ILE A 41 14.90 -17.94 -1.86
N ASN A 42 13.79 -18.59 -2.25
CA ASN A 42 13.77 -20.01 -2.61
C ASN A 42 13.86 -20.23 -4.12
N GLY A 43 13.69 -19.19 -4.92
CA GLY A 43 13.64 -19.26 -6.38
C GLY A 43 12.49 -20.13 -6.89
N SER A 44 11.38 -20.13 -6.17
CA SER A 44 10.21 -20.96 -6.45
C SER A 44 9.45 -20.43 -7.67
N GLN A 45 9.36 -21.23 -8.75
CA GLN A 45 8.50 -20.87 -9.88
C GLN A 45 7.02 -20.83 -9.50
N LEU A 46 6.61 -21.64 -8.52
CA LEU A 46 5.23 -21.62 -8.01
C LEU A 46 4.92 -20.29 -7.32
N ALA A 47 5.87 -19.75 -6.56
CA ALA A 47 5.72 -18.42 -5.92
C ALA A 47 5.54 -17.32 -6.98
N LEU A 48 6.32 -17.37 -8.06
CA LEU A 48 6.21 -16.41 -9.16
C LEU A 48 4.89 -16.50 -9.93
N MET A 49 4.39 -17.73 -10.13
CA MET A 49 3.05 -17.92 -10.69
C MET A 49 1.95 -17.39 -9.74
N ALA A 50 2.18 -17.50 -8.42
CA ALA A 50 1.26 -16.95 -7.43
C ALA A 50 1.26 -15.42 -7.44
N VAL A 51 2.42 -14.75 -7.61
CA VAL A 51 2.50 -13.29 -7.83
C VAL A 51 1.62 -12.86 -8.99
N ARG A 52 1.77 -13.48 -10.18
CA ARG A 52 0.96 -13.14 -11.36
C ARG A 52 -0.55 -13.30 -11.13
N LYS A 53 -0.95 -14.34 -10.37
CA LYS A 53 -2.37 -14.52 -10.02
C LYS A 53 -2.89 -13.46 -9.08
N CYS A 54 -2.05 -12.96 -8.17
CA CYS A 54 -2.41 -11.85 -7.29
C CYS A 54 -2.57 -10.56 -8.10
N GLU A 55 -1.64 -10.26 -9.02
CA GLU A 55 -1.72 -9.13 -9.95
C GLU A 55 -3.00 -9.17 -10.79
N GLU A 56 -3.28 -10.28 -11.50
CA GLU A 56 -4.52 -10.47 -12.28
C GLU A 56 -5.77 -10.26 -11.43
N ARG A 57 -5.72 -10.65 -10.14
CA ARG A 57 -6.83 -10.48 -9.22
C ARG A 57 -6.99 -9.02 -8.78
N LEU A 58 -5.89 -8.30 -8.49
CA LEU A 58 -5.93 -6.87 -8.19
C LEU A 58 -6.51 -6.08 -9.36
N ASP A 59 -6.07 -6.35 -10.58
CA ASP A 59 -6.62 -5.75 -11.81
C ASP A 59 -8.11 -5.99 -11.99
N SER A 60 -8.59 -7.20 -11.62
CA SER A 60 -10.02 -7.52 -11.68
C SER A 60 -10.81 -6.75 -10.63
N MET A 61 -10.24 -6.59 -9.43
CA MET A 61 -10.87 -5.86 -8.32
C MET A 61 -10.89 -4.35 -8.58
N ASP A 62 -9.86 -3.80 -9.21
CA ASP A 62 -9.82 -2.40 -9.62
C ASP A 62 -10.90 -2.09 -10.67
N ARG A 63 -11.04 -2.94 -11.69
CA ARG A 63 -12.12 -2.82 -12.68
C ARG A 63 -13.52 -2.93 -12.06
N GLU A 64 -13.73 -3.84 -11.13
CA GLU A 64 -14.99 -4.00 -10.39
C GLU A 64 -15.30 -2.73 -9.58
N MET A 65 -14.29 -2.15 -8.92
CA MET A 65 -14.42 -0.87 -8.20
C MET A 65 -14.88 0.25 -9.14
N ASP A 66 -14.24 0.41 -10.30
CA ASP A 66 -14.56 1.45 -11.27
C ASP A 66 -15.98 1.30 -11.82
N GLU A 67 -16.41 0.08 -12.17
CA GLU A 67 -17.73 -0.20 -12.74
C GLU A 67 -18.85 0.06 -11.73
N GLU A 68 -18.70 -0.37 -10.49
CA GLU A 68 -19.73 -0.25 -9.46
C GLU A 68 -19.79 1.13 -8.82
N LEU A 69 -18.63 1.76 -8.56
CA LEU A 69 -18.54 3.03 -7.88
C LEU A 69 -19.37 4.12 -8.58
N ALA A 70 -19.31 4.19 -9.93
CA ALA A 70 -20.03 5.19 -10.72
C ALA A 70 -21.55 5.14 -10.47
N THR A 71 -22.09 3.96 -10.21
CA THR A 71 -23.52 3.77 -9.93
C THR A 71 -23.84 4.06 -8.46
N VAL A 72 -23.05 3.51 -7.54
CA VAL A 72 -23.31 3.57 -6.09
C VAL A 72 -23.15 5.00 -5.56
N ILE A 73 -22.14 5.75 -6.02
CA ILE A 73 -21.80 7.08 -5.49
C ILE A 73 -22.91 8.11 -5.66
N THR A 74 -23.79 7.93 -6.66
CA THR A 74 -24.92 8.84 -6.91
C THR A 74 -26.13 8.58 -5.99
N GLN A 75 -26.10 7.48 -5.23
CA GLN A 75 -27.23 6.99 -4.42
C GLN A 75 -26.95 7.03 -2.92
N VAL A 76 -25.76 7.47 -2.51
CA VAL A 76 -25.32 7.48 -1.11
C VAL A 76 -25.29 8.86 -0.48
N THR A 77 -25.24 8.89 0.83
CA THR A 77 -25.09 10.14 1.59
C THR A 77 -23.68 10.76 1.46
N PRO A 78 -23.49 12.07 1.69
CA PRO A 78 -22.15 12.67 1.60
C PRO A 78 -21.07 12.01 2.47
N PRO A 79 -21.33 11.51 3.70
CA PRO A 79 -20.33 10.73 4.45
C PRO A 79 -19.96 9.42 3.76
N GLN A 80 -20.95 8.67 3.24
CA GLN A 80 -20.72 7.43 2.51
C GLN A 80 -19.98 7.67 1.19
N ALA A 81 -20.30 8.73 0.47
CA ALA A 81 -19.58 9.11 -0.75
C ALA A 81 -18.08 9.38 -0.47
N ARG A 82 -17.75 10.03 0.67
CA ARG A 82 -16.35 10.22 1.08
C ARG A 82 -15.63 8.91 1.36
N GLU A 83 -16.31 7.95 1.97
CA GLU A 83 -15.77 6.62 2.21
C GLU A 83 -15.51 5.88 0.90
N LEU A 84 -16.45 5.90 -0.04
CA LEU A 84 -16.29 5.28 -1.35
C LEU A 84 -15.15 5.92 -2.17
N LEU A 85 -14.99 7.25 -2.11
CA LEU A 85 -13.86 7.94 -2.73
C LEU A 85 -12.52 7.55 -2.08
N ALA A 86 -12.49 7.30 -0.78
CA ALA A 86 -11.30 6.76 -0.14
C ALA A 86 -11.03 5.32 -0.60
N CYS A 87 -12.05 4.45 -0.68
CA CYS A 87 -11.91 3.10 -1.22
C CYS A 87 -11.32 3.10 -2.64
N MET A 88 -11.83 3.95 -3.53
CA MET A 88 -11.30 4.11 -4.89
C MET A 88 -9.82 4.50 -4.88
N LYS A 89 -9.42 5.49 -4.07
CA LYS A 89 -8.01 5.91 -3.98
C LYS A 89 -7.11 4.80 -3.44
N LEU A 90 -7.59 4.06 -2.41
CA LEU A 90 -6.87 2.92 -1.89
C LEU A 90 -6.71 1.83 -2.96
N MET A 91 -7.74 1.57 -3.76
CA MET A 91 -7.68 0.58 -4.84
C MET A 91 -6.62 0.95 -5.89
N LEU A 92 -6.59 2.22 -6.34
CA LEU A 92 -5.56 2.71 -7.26
C LEU A 92 -4.13 2.55 -6.70
N ASP A 93 -3.93 2.83 -5.40
CA ASP A 93 -2.63 2.63 -4.77
C ASP A 93 -2.29 1.13 -4.63
N LEU A 94 -3.28 0.25 -4.40
CA LEU A 94 -3.08 -1.21 -4.31
C LEU A 94 -2.72 -1.83 -5.66
N GLU A 95 -3.36 -1.41 -6.75
CA GLU A 95 -2.98 -1.81 -8.12
C GLU A 95 -1.52 -1.43 -8.39
N ARG A 96 -1.08 -0.22 -8.02
CA ARG A 96 0.32 0.21 -8.16
C ARG A 96 1.28 -0.59 -7.29
N VAL A 97 0.87 -0.98 -6.09
CA VAL A 97 1.67 -1.90 -5.24
C VAL A 97 1.86 -3.23 -5.96
N GLY A 98 0.79 -3.81 -6.52
CA GLY A 98 0.85 -5.05 -7.31
C GLY A 98 1.82 -4.95 -8.48
N ASP A 99 1.67 -3.96 -9.37
CA ASP A 99 2.57 -3.69 -10.49
C ASP A 99 4.07 -3.68 -10.07
N LEU A 100 4.36 -3.00 -8.96
CA LEU A 100 5.72 -2.84 -8.46
C LEU A 100 6.28 -4.14 -7.88
N VAL A 101 5.45 -4.92 -7.20
CA VAL A 101 5.81 -6.23 -6.65
C VAL A 101 6.00 -7.26 -7.76
N ALA A 102 5.14 -7.25 -8.79
CA ALA A 102 5.31 -8.08 -9.98
C ALA A 102 6.64 -7.75 -10.70
N SER A 103 6.94 -6.47 -10.91
CA SER A 103 8.23 -6.02 -11.49
C SER A 103 9.44 -6.45 -10.65
N PHE A 104 9.35 -6.37 -9.32
CA PHE A 104 10.36 -6.90 -8.39
C PHE A 104 10.56 -8.40 -8.60
N SER A 105 9.47 -9.16 -8.64
CA SER A 105 9.48 -10.61 -8.80
C SER A 105 10.13 -11.06 -10.12
N GLU A 106 9.80 -10.41 -11.23
CA GLU A 106 10.43 -10.68 -12.54
C GLU A 106 11.94 -10.45 -12.53
N ARG A 107 12.39 -9.35 -11.88
CA ARG A 107 13.82 -9.04 -11.75
C ARG A 107 14.55 -10.03 -10.87
N SER A 108 13.92 -10.51 -9.81
CA SER A 108 14.49 -11.51 -8.91
C SER A 108 14.85 -12.80 -9.64
N LEU A 109 14.03 -13.22 -10.63
CA LEU A 109 14.32 -14.35 -11.51
C LEU A 109 15.58 -14.16 -12.37
N ILE A 110 15.73 -12.93 -12.92
CA ILE A 110 16.84 -12.63 -13.82
C ILE A 110 18.19 -12.76 -13.10
N VAL A 111 18.23 -12.29 -11.83
CA VAL A 111 19.49 -12.25 -11.04
C VAL A 111 19.69 -13.45 -10.12
N ARG A 112 18.75 -14.39 -10.12
CA ARG A 112 18.79 -15.60 -9.30
C ARG A 112 20.18 -16.25 -9.34
N ASN A 113 20.71 -16.57 -8.18
CA ASN A 113 22.04 -17.17 -7.98
C ASN A 113 23.23 -16.27 -8.37
N ARG A 114 23.01 -14.98 -8.66
CA ARG A 114 24.06 -14.03 -9.05
C ARG A 114 24.14 -12.81 -8.14
N ILE A 115 23.20 -12.67 -7.20
CA ILE A 115 23.23 -11.65 -6.13
C ILE A 115 23.71 -12.29 -4.84
N ASP A 116 24.32 -11.49 -3.99
CA ASP A 116 24.87 -11.98 -2.73
C ASP A 116 23.79 -12.07 -1.62
N MET A 117 24.16 -12.72 -0.52
CA MET A 117 23.25 -12.96 0.60
C MET A 117 22.85 -11.67 1.32
N ASP A 118 23.72 -10.65 1.34
CA ASP A 118 23.39 -9.38 1.99
C ASP A 118 22.31 -8.64 1.23
N ASP A 119 22.32 -8.67 -0.12
CA ASP A 119 21.28 -8.07 -0.95
C ASP A 119 19.95 -8.82 -0.76
N ILE A 120 19.99 -10.16 -0.74
CA ILE A 120 18.79 -10.97 -0.46
C ILE A 120 18.23 -10.61 0.92
N GLU A 121 19.07 -10.49 1.93
CA GLU A 121 18.63 -10.14 3.29
C GLU A 121 17.98 -8.75 3.33
N GLN A 122 18.60 -7.73 2.74
CA GLN A 122 18.07 -6.36 2.76
C GLN A 122 16.74 -6.27 1.98
N LEU A 123 16.66 -6.87 0.79
CA LEU A 123 15.44 -6.92 0.00
C LEU A 123 14.32 -7.69 0.71
N THR A 124 14.65 -8.80 1.38
CA THR A 124 13.70 -9.56 2.20
C THR A 124 13.18 -8.71 3.35
N ARG A 125 14.04 -7.96 4.06
CA ARG A 125 13.62 -7.04 5.13
C ARG A 125 12.66 -5.97 4.62
N MET A 126 12.93 -5.38 3.44
CA MET A 126 12.02 -4.41 2.81
C MET A 126 10.65 -5.06 2.52
N GLY A 127 10.63 -6.28 1.96
CA GLY A 127 9.38 -7.01 1.73
C GLY A 127 8.59 -7.31 3.01
N CYS A 128 9.25 -7.77 4.09
CA CYS A 128 8.59 -7.99 5.38
C CYS A 128 8.00 -6.69 5.98
N LEU A 129 8.65 -5.54 5.76
CA LEU A 129 8.10 -4.25 6.15
C LEU A 129 6.84 -3.91 5.36
N LEU A 130 6.83 -4.14 4.03
CA LEU A 130 5.62 -3.96 3.19
C LEU A 130 4.47 -4.85 3.64
N GLU A 131 4.71 -6.14 3.91
CA GLU A 131 3.70 -7.05 4.46
C GLU A 131 3.09 -6.52 5.77
N ASN A 132 3.96 -6.02 6.68
CA ASN A 132 3.51 -5.43 7.95
C ASN A 132 2.69 -4.16 7.72
N MET A 133 3.11 -3.29 6.80
CA MET A 133 2.37 -2.07 6.44
C MET A 133 0.99 -2.42 5.88
N LEU A 134 0.88 -3.35 4.93
CA LEU A 134 -0.39 -3.81 4.36
C LEU A 134 -1.30 -4.46 5.42
N SER A 135 -0.75 -5.33 6.28
CA SER A 135 -1.49 -5.94 7.39
C SER A 135 -2.03 -4.89 8.37
N THR A 136 -1.24 -3.84 8.62
CA THR A 136 -1.63 -2.73 9.49
C THR A 136 -2.70 -1.88 8.83
N MET A 137 -2.61 -1.65 7.51
CA MET A 137 -3.63 -0.91 6.74
C MET A 137 -4.99 -1.58 6.76
N VAL A 138 -5.06 -2.92 6.62
CA VAL A 138 -6.33 -3.67 6.75
C VAL A 138 -6.99 -3.37 8.09
N LYS A 139 -6.24 -3.45 9.20
CA LYS A 139 -6.75 -3.19 10.55
C LYS A 139 -7.13 -1.72 10.73
N ALA A 140 -6.27 -0.83 10.27
CA ALA A 140 -6.48 0.62 10.37
C ALA A 140 -7.73 1.05 9.61
N PHE A 141 -7.94 0.54 8.39
CA PHE A 141 -9.10 0.87 7.56
C PHE A 141 -10.39 0.30 8.15
N ALA A 142 -10.41 -0.97 8.58
CA ALA A 142 -11.58 -1.62 9.17
C ALA A 142 -12.04 -0.94 10.48
N SER A 143 -11.09 -0.49 11.32
CA SER A 143 -11.39 0.12 12.62
C SER A 143 -11.34 1.65 12.64
N ARG A 144 -11.02 2.31 11.51
CA ARG A 144 -10.77 3.76 11.40
C ARG A 144 -9.72 4.27 12.40
N ASN A 145 -8.72 3.45 12.67
CA ASN A 145 -7.71 3.70 13.70
C ASN A 145 -6.54 4.52 13.15
N ILE A 146 -6.49 5.80 13.54
CA ILE A 146 -5.46 6.76 13.12
C ILE A 146 -4.07 6.35 13.64
N GLU A 147 -3.96 5.81 14.84
CA GLU A 147 -2.70 5.35 15.43
C GLU A 147 -2.02 4.29 14.55
N GLN A 148 -2.81 3.35 14.02
CA GLN A 148 -2.31 2.33 13.10
C GLN A 148 -1.90 2.93 11.75
N ALA A 149 -2.64 3.92 11.23
CA ALA A 149 -2.23 4.66 10.03
C ALA A 149 -0.91 5.42 10.26
N LEU A 150 -0.73 6.07 11.40
CA LEU A 150 0.53 6.73 11.77
C LEU A 150 1.68 5.74 11.93
N HIS A 151 1.41 4.50 12.39
CA HIS A 151 2.42 3.46 12.44
C HIS A 151 2.92 3.08 11.03
N VAL A 152 2.05 2.99 10.04
CA VAL A 152 2.42 2.76 8.63
C VAL A 152 3.36 3.89 8.16
N LEU A 153 3.05 5.16 8.44
CA LEU A 153 3.89 6.30 8.05
C LEU A 153 5.29 6.27 8.68
N ARG A 154 5.43 5.72 9.89
CA ARG A 154 6.73 5.54 10.54
C ARG A 154 7.54 4.40 9.91
N THR A 155 6.87 3.31 9.53
CA THR A 155 7.50 2.14 8.95
C THR A 155 8.12 2.46 7.59
N ASP A 156 7.51 3.35 6.81
CA ASP A 156 7.99 3.82 5.51
C ASP A 156 9.43 4.35 5.57
N SER A 157 9.78 5.12 6.59
CA SER A 157 11.15 5.65 6.76
C SER A 157 12.23 4.58 6.93
N GLU A 158 11.89 3.39 7.41
CA GLU A 158 12.82 2.25 7.48
C GLU A 158 13.02 1.60 6.12
N ILE A 159 12.01 1.55 5.27
CA ILE A 159 12.15 1.11 3.86
C ILE A 159 13.08 2.05 3.12
N ASP A 160 12.90 3.37 3.25
CA ASP A 160 13.78 4.39 2.67
C ASP A 160 15.23 4.19 3.11
N ARG A 161 15.44 3.93 4.40
CA ARG A 161 16.77 3.68 4.96
C ARG A 161 17.43 2.44 4.35
N LEU A 162 16.70 1.33 4.24
CA LEU A 162 17.21 0.09 3.65
C LEU A 162 17.53 0.27 2.17
N ARG A 163 16.66 0.93 1.41
CA ARG A 163 16.91 1.26 0.01
C ARG A 163 18.18 2.09 -0.14
N ASN A 164 18.39 3.11 0.71
CA ASN A 164 19.59 3.94 0.66
C ASN A 164 20.87 3.14 0.99
N LEU A 165 20.82 2.19 1.92
CA LEU A 165 21.94 1.29 2.20
C LEU A 165 22.33 0.46 0.98
N ILE A 166 21.34 -0.10 0.26
CA ILE A 166 21.56 -0.84 -0.98
C ILE A 166 22.17 0.08 -2.05
N VAL A 167 21.67 1.32 -2.21
CA VAL A 167 22.22 2.28 -3.17
C VAL A 167 23.68 2.59 -2.88
N VAL A 168 24.02 2.94 -1.63
CA VAL A 168 25.40 3.24 -1.22
C VAL A 168 26.31 2.03 -1.50
N ARG A 169 25.89 0.82 -1.13
CA ARG A 169 26.63 -0.41 -1.37
C ARG A 169 26.97 -0.62 -2.85
N HIS A 170 26.00 -0.41 -3.74
CA HIS A 170 26.16 -0.67 -5.18
C HIS A 170 26.78 0.50 -5.96
N THR A 171 26.87 1.70 -5.39
CA THR A 171 27.45 2.88 -6.05
C THR A 171 28.83 3.25 -5.54
N GLU A 172 29.10 3.09 -4.25
CA GLU A 172 30.31 3.55 -3.60
C GLU A 172 31.38 2.46 -3.41
N ASN A 173 30.99 1.18 -3.28
CA ASN A 173 31.94 0.08 -3.12
C ASN A 173 32.59 -0.29 -4.44
N ALA A 174 33.89 0.08 -4.59
CA ALA A 174 34.63 -0.02 -5.84
C ALA A 174 35.04 -1.45 -6.23
N GLU A 175 34.92 -2.46 -5.37
CA GLU A 175 35.68 -3.72 -5.49
C GLU A 175 34.88 -4.97 -5.91
N GLY A 176 33.71 -4.90 -6.47
CA GLY A 176 33.14 -6.16 -6.96
C GLY A 176 31.68 -6.22 -7.38
N LEU A 177 30.89 -5.25 -7.07
CA LEU A 177 29.44 -5.28 -7.36
C LEU A 177 29.02 -4.42 -8.57
N LYS A 178 29.96 -4.11 -9.48
CA LYS A 178 29.71 -3.30 -10.69
C LYS A 178 29.36 -4.18 -11.90
N GLY A 179 28.40 -5.07 -11.74
CA GLY A 179 27.90 -5.89 -12.83
C GLY A 179 26.47 -5.50 -13.23
N PRO A 180 25.92 -6.10 -14.28
CA PRO A 180 24.52 -5.95 -14.65
C PRO A 180 23.56 -6.34 -13.52
N GLU A 181 23.97 -7.20 -12.59
CA GLU A 181 23.22 -7.61 -11.39
C GLU A 181 22.93 -6.43 -10.47
N SER A 182 23.87 -5.49 -10.30
CA SER A 182 23.70 -4.28 -9.49
C SER A 182 22.50 -3.44 -9.95
N LEU A 183 22.31 -3.32 -11.27
CA LEU A 183 21.16 -2.59 -11.83
C LEU A 183 19.83 -3.26 -11.47
N HIS A 184 19.78 -4.59 -11.45
CA HIS A 184 18.59 -5.32 -11.06
C HIS A 184 18.31 -5.19 -9.56
N VAL A 185 19.35 -5.28 -8.70
CA VAL A 185 19.21 -5.09 -7.24
C VAL A 185 18.71 -3.68 -6.93
N LEU A 186 19.30 -2.66 -7.54
CA LEU A 186 18.86 -1.27 -7.38
C LEU A 186 17.41 -1.06 -7.86
N ALA A 187 17.04 -1.68 -9.00
CA ALA A 187 15.69 -1.60 -9.51
C ALA A 187 14.68 -2.32 -8.60
N MET A 188 15.05 -3.49 -8.03
CA MET A 188 14.24 -4.22 -7.05
C MET A 188 14.03 -3.40 -5.77
N ALA A 189 15.09 -2.81 -5.23
CA ALA A 189 15.00 -1.93 -4.06
C ALA A 189 14.11 -0.70 -4.31
N ASN A 190 14.22 -0.07 -5.49
CA ASN A 190 13.35 1.04 -5.87
C ASN A 190 11.88 0.60 -6.05
N SER A 191 11.62 -0.61 -6.57
CA SER A 191 10.24 -1.13 -6.67
C SER A 191 9.61 -1.28 -5.29
N LEU A 192 10.33 -1.85 -4.31
CA LEU A 192 9.82 -2.03 -2.95
C LEU A 192 9.64 -0.68 -2.22
N GLU A 193 10.56 0.27 -2.38
CA GLU A 193 10.42 1.62 -1.79
C GLU A 193 9.20 2.34 -2.36
N ARG A 194 9.00 2.33 -3.68
CA ARG A 194 7.83 2.93 -4.30
C ARG A 194 6.52 2.25 -3.90
N ALA A 195 6.53 0.93 -3.70
CA ALA A 195 5.38 0.22 -3.13
C ALA A 195 5.07 0.70 -1.71
N GLY A 196 6.11 0.94 -0.89
CA GLY A 196 5.98 1.58 0.43
C GLY A 196 5.35 2.96 0.36
N ASP A 197 5.78 3.80 -0.58
CA ASP A 197 5.19 5.13 -0.81
C ASP A 197 3.70 5.06 -1.16
N HIS A 198 3.25 4.08 -1.95
CA HIS A 198 1.82 3.88 -2.23
C HIS A 198 1.05 3.45 -0.97
N ILE A 199 1.59 2.54 -0.15
CA ILE A 199 0.94 2.15 1.12
C ILE A 199 0.90 3.34 2.10
N LYS A 200 1.91 4.19 2.12
CA LYS A 200 1.91 5.47 2.85
C LYS A 200 0.80 6.41 2.38
N ASN A 201 0.60 6.57 1.06
CA ASN A 201 -0.51 7.36 0.52
C ASN A 201 -1.87 6.85 1.02
N MET A 202 -2.05 5.51 1.10
CA MET A 202 -3.26 4.90 1.67
C MET A 202 -3.44 5.29 3.15
N ALA A 203 -2.36 5.29 3.95
CA ALA A 203 -2.42 5.70 5.36
C ALA A 203 -2.76 7.19 5.52
N GLU A 204 -2.23 8.06 4.65
CA GLU A 204 -2.58 9.48 4.60
C GLU A 204 -4.06 9.69 4.26
N GLU A 205 -4.59 8.92 3.28
CA GLU A 205 -6.00 8.99 2.92
C GLU A 205 -6.92 8.50 4.05
N LEU A 206 -6.52 7.45 4.77
CA LEU A 206 -7.25 6.99 5.95
C LEU A 206 -7.30 8.07 7.05
N CYS A 207 -6.19 8.74 7.32
CA CYS A 207 -6.17 9.86 8.26
C CYS A 207 -7.10 11.00 7.80
N HIS A 208 -7.12 11.29 6.49
CA HIS A 208 -8.06 12.26 5.91
C HIS A 208 -9.51 11.81 6.08
N LEU A 209 -9.83 10.56 5.80
CA LEU A 209 -11.19 10.02 5.99
C LEU A 209 -11.66 10.11 7.43
N ALA A 210 -10.77 9.81 8.39
CA ALA A 210 -11.10 9.79 9.81
C ALA A 210 -11.24 11.19 10.43
N THR A 211 -10.51 12.19 9.93
CA THR A 211 -10.44 13.55 10.53
C THR A 211 -11.10 14.63 9.69
N GLY A 212 -11.40 14.35 8.42
CA GLY A 212 -11.86 15.37 7.45
C GLY A 212 -10.76 16.31 6.94
N HIS A 213 -9.49 16.09 7.32
CA HIS A 213 -8.37 16.96 7.00
C HIS A 213 -7.18 16.20 6.39
N THR A 214 -6.58 16.78 5.34
CA THR A 214 -5.42 16.16 4.68
C THR A 214 -4.13 16.38 5.46
N ILE A 215 -3.35 15.32 5.67
CA ILE A 215 -2.02 15.36 6.29
C ILE A 215 -0.93 15.75 5.28
N ARG A 216 -1.14 15.53 3.99
CA ARG A 216 -0.15 15.74 2.91
C ARG A 216 0.56 17.11 2.95
N HIS A 217 -0.12 18.15 3.40
CA HIS A 217 0.45 19.49 3.49
C HIS A 217 1.20 19.78 4.80
N LEU A 218 0.99 18.95 5.84
CA LEU A 218 1.70 19.06 7.11
C LEU A 218 3.09 18.41 7.08
N ILE A 219 3.29 17.44 6.17
CA ILE A 219 4.52 16.63 6.03
C ILE A 219 5.71 17.41 5.47
N ARG A 220 5.50 18.56 4.83
CA ARG A 220 6.58 19.36 4.21
C ARG A 220 7.50 20.13 5.19
N ALA A 221 7.21 20.10 6.48
CA ALA A 221 8.09 20.71 7.49
C ALA A 221 9.23 19.73 7.85
N LYS A 222 10.41 19.97 7.28
CA LYS A 222 11.61 19.11 7.30
C LYS A 222 12.17 18.73 8.68
N ASP A 223 11.70 19.33 9.79
CA ASP A 223 12.38 19.27 11.09
C ASP A 223 11.57 18.66 12.24
N LYS A 224 10.35 18.12 11.99
CA LYS A 224 9.55 17.48 13.04
C LYS A 224 8.98 16.16 12.56
N PRO A 225 8.93 15.12 13.43
CA PRO A 225 8.24 13.88 13.12
C PRO A 225 6.78 14.18 12.72
N ILE A 226 6.35 13.63 11.60
CA ILE A 226 5.00 13.81 10.99
C ILE A 226 3.89 13.68 12.03
N GLU A 227 4.03 12.70 12.91
CA GLU A 227 3.12 12.44 14.01
C GLU A 227 2.94 13.63 14.95
N GLN A 228 4.04 14.27 15.38
CA GLN A 228 3.96 15.41 16.30
C GLN A 228 3.29 16.61 15.64
N LEU A 229 3.54 16.84 14.36
CA LEU A 229 2.88 17.90 13.59
C LEU A 229 1.37 17.65 13.47
N PHE A 230 0.99 16.41 13.17
CA PHE A 230 -0.40 16.03 13.04
C PHE A 230 -1.16 16.08 14.37
N LEU A 231 -0.59 15.54 15.43
CA LEU A 231 -1.20 15.59 16.78
C LEU A 231 -1.32 17.02 17.30
N GLN A 232 -0.29 17.87 17.08
CA GLN A 232 -0.36 19.28 17.42
C GLN A 232 -1.43 20.04 16.61
N TRP A 233 -1.60 19.68 15.35
CA TRP A 233 -2.62 20.26 14.50
C TRP A 233 -4.03 19.81 14.93
N LEU A 234 -4.26 18.51 15.22
CA LEU A 234 -5.53 18.01 15.77
C LEU A 234 -5.89 18.69 17.10
N ALA A 235 -4.93 18.85 18.00
CA ALA A 235 -5.15 19.54 19.27
C ALA A 235 -5.59 20.99 19.08
N LYS A 236 -5.05 21.71 18.08
CA LYS A 236 -5.44 23.08 17.75
C LYS A 236 -6.85 23.18 17.17
N GLN A 237 -7.31 22.19 16.40
CA GLN A 237 -8.67 22.17 15.85
C GLN A 237 -9.72 21.94 16.96
N ASN A 238 -9.41 21.03 17.91
CA ASN A 238 -10.32 20.74 19.04
C ASN A 238 -10.43 21.87 20.08
N THR A 239 -9.51 22.86 20.05
CA THR A 239 -9.57 24.05 20.92
C THR A 239 -10.23 25.25 20.25
N ALA A 240 -10.58 25.17 18.96
CA ALA A 240 -11.20 26.24 18.18
C ALA A 240 -12.74 26.08 18.01
N THR A 241 -13.32 25.02 18.61
CA THR A 241 -14.75 24.74 18.70
C THR A 241 -15.23 24.99 20.13
#